data_ee9ee950798575765e817cbc6983b376
#
_entry.id   ee9ee950798575765e817cbc6983b376
#
_cell.length_a   1.000
_cell.length_b   1.000
_cell.length_c   1.000
_cell.angle_alpha   90.00
_cell.angle_beta   90.00
_cell.angle_gamma   90.00
#
_symmetry.space_group_name_H-M   'P 1'
#
loop_
_entity.id
_entity.type
_entity.pdbx_description
1 polymer ?
#
loop_
_entity_poly.entity_id
_entity_poly.type
_entity_poly.pdbx_seq_one_letter_code
_entity_poly.pdbx_strand_id
1 'polypeptide(L)'
;FLILIGASLFWYGKKREGITYMAVLIFSQIVNFQTKAFFSLPRPTSHEALIMANETTAGYPSNHAQNGIYMFSFLAWIERRISLSVLLGICIGISRVYLGVHYPSDVLGGWMFGVAFLLSTTTLIEALEEKRLIRFHDTVGKRVAFTFLFAFIIFFFGAEPEFRYKVAPLALSAFLVLSFLEMDWRVPTRTRLVVALVMGGAGVIVLRAGLKMLFPATIPFDTLRYIILGAWIALVPLLFLKLGVAEKKT
;
A
#
# COMPACT_ATOMS: atom_id res chain seq x y z
N PHE A 1 -5.96 5.42 -0.54
CA PHE A 1 -5.49 6.20 0.60
C PHE A 1 -4.18 5.64 1.19
N LEU A 2 -4.15 4.39 1.67
CA LEU A 2 -2.94 3.78 2.28
C LEU A 2 -1.73 3.74 1.32
N ILE A 3 -1.95 3.50 0.03
CA ILE A 3 -0.89 3.56 -1.00
C ILE A 3 -0.23 4.95 -1.03
N LEU A 4 -1.02 6.02 -0.87
CA LEU A 4 -0.49 7.37 -0.85
C LEU A 4 0.40 7.65 0.37
N ILE A 5 0.14 7.01 1.51
CA ILE A 5 1.02 7.13 2.68
C ILE A 5 2.39 6.52 2.37
N GLY A 6 2.44 5.30 1.81
CA GLY A 6 3.69 4.67 1.41
C GLY A 6 4.46 5.46 0.36
N ALA A 7 3.74 5.96 -0.67
CA ALA A 7 4.33 6.84 -1.67
C ALA A 7 4.85 8.15 -1.06
N SER A 8 4.14 8.72 -0.08
CA SER A 8 4.55 9.94 0.61
C SER A 8 5.84 9.76 1.42
N LEU A 9 5.97 8.63 2.14
CA LEU A 9 7.22 8.28 2.83
C LEU A 9 8.38 8.18 1.84
N PHE A 10 8.15 7.49 0.72
CA PHE A 10 9.14 7.34 -0.34
C PHE A 10 9.52 8.71 -0.96
N TRP A 11 8.57 9.54 -1.31
CA TRP A 11 8.82 10.88 -1.88
C TRP A 11 9.51 11.83 -0.90
N TYR A 12 9.26 11.66 0.39
CA TYR A 12 9.97 12.43 1.42
C TYR A 12 11.46 12.09 1.53
N GLY A 13 11.89 10.98 0.92
CA GLY A 13 13.26 10.47 0.99
C GLY A 13 13.49 9.42 2.08
N LYS A 14 12.41 8.90 2.67
CA LYS A 14 12.39 7.70 3.51
C LYS A 14 12.15 6.48 2.61
N LYS A 15 13.13 6.23 1.73
CA LYS A 15 13.02 5.23 0.65
C LYS A 15 12.73 3.83 1.20
N ARG A 16 13.50 3.41 2.21
CA ARG A 16 13.38 2.08 2.82
C ARG A 16 12.01 1.92 3.47
N GLU A 17 11.63 2.89 4.30
CA GLU A 17 10.37 2.88 5.03
C GLU A 17 9.17 2.88 4.08
N GLY A 18 9.21 3.69 3.04
CA GLY A 18 8.15 3.73 2.02
C GLY A 18 7.99 2.41 1.26
N ILE A 19 9.11 1.79 0.84
CA ILE A 19 9.11 0.48 0.17
C ILE A 19 8.58 -0.60 1.12
N THR A 20 9.08 -0.65 2.36
CA THR A 20 8.63 -1.63 3.36
C THR A 20 7.15 -1.47 3.65
N TYR A 21 6.68 -0.22 3.84
CA TYR A 21 5.25 0.07 4.05
C TYR A 21 4.38 -0.48 2.90
N MET A 22 4.80 -0.26 1.66
CA MET A 22 4.06 -0.73 0.48
C MET A 22 4.07 -2.27 0.38
N ALA A 23 5.21 -2.92 0.62
CA ALA A 23 5.32 -4.38 0.58
C ALA A 23 4.42 -5.04 1.66
N VAL A 24 4.46 -4.50 2.86
CA VAL A 24 3.66 -4.95 4.01
C VAL A 24 2.16 -4.74 3.76
N LEU A 25 1.75 -3.61 3.17
CA LEU A 25 0.36 -3.36 2.77
C LEU A 25 -0.13 -4.40 1.77
N ILE A 26 0.64 -4.67 0.73
CA ILE A 26 0.28 -5.65 -0.30
C ILE A 26 0.15 -7.04 0.31
N PHE A 27 1.08 -7.44 1.18
CA PHE A 27 1.03 -8.73 1.88
C PHE A 27 -0.24 -8.86 2.74
N SER A 28 -0.57 -7.83 3.52
CA SER A 28 -1.79 -7.79 4.33
C SER A 28 -3.06 -7.93 3.48
N GLN A 29 -3.10 -7.28 2.32
CA GLN A 29 -4.21 -7.40 1.38
C GLN A 29 -4.37 -8.84 0.86
N ILE A 30 -3.28 -9.49 0.44
CA ILE A 30 -3.31 -10.88 -0.04
C ILE A 30 -3.89 -11.78 1.05
N VAL A 31 -3.36 -11.69 2.26
CA VAL A 31 -3.83 -12.55 3.37
C VAL A 31 -5.29 -12.27 3.72
N ASN A 32 -5.72 -11.00 3.72
CA ASN A 32 -7.13 -10.68 3.95
C ASN A 32 -8.05 -11.34 2.93
N PHE A 33 -7.72 -11.26 1.64
CA PHE A 33 -8.52 -11.87 0.58
C PHE A 33 -8.54 -13.40 0.68
N GLN A 34 -7.43 -14.04 1.01
CA GLN A 34 -7.39 -15.48 1.23
C GLN A 34 -8.25 -15.88 2.45
N THR A 35 -8.18 -15.11 3.52
CA THR A 35 -8.99 -15.34 4.72
C THR A 35 -10.49 -15.16 4.42
N LYS A 36 -10.86 -14.13 3.62
CA LYS A 36 -12.23 -13.95 3.15
C LYS A 36 -12.73 -15.13 2.31
N ALA A 37 -11.92 -15.62 1.40
CA ALA A 37 -12.24 -16.77 0.58
C ALA A 37 -12.42 -18.04 1.43
N PHE A 38 -11.61 -18.22 2.47
CA PHE A 38 -11.67 -19.37 3.37
C PHE A 38 -12.95 -19.34 4.22
N PHE A 39 -13.27 -18.23 4.87
CA PHE A 39 -14.45 -18.14 5.74
C PHE A 39 -15.74 -17.94 4.96
N SER A 40 -15.72 -17.23 3.86
CA SER A 40 -16.86 -16.92 2.98
C SER A 40 -18.12 -16.43 3.70
N LEU A 41 -17.98 -15.71 4.81
CA LEU A 41 -19.12 -15.24 5.60
C LEU A 41 -19.86 -14.07 4.91
N PRO A 42 -21.21 -14.05 5.00
CA PRO A 42 -22.01 -13.03 4.35
C PRO A 42 -21.84 -11.65 5.00
N ARG A 43 -22.25 -10.62 4.29
CA ARG A 43 -22.37 -9.24 4.78
C ARG A 43 -23.77 -8.97 5.32
N PRO A 44 -23.97 -7.87 6.08
CA PRO A 44 -25.30 -7.41 6.47
C PRO A 44 -26.21 -7.23 5.26
N THR A 45 -27.48 -7.57 5.42
CA THR A 45 -28.52 -7.39 4.40
C THR A 45 -29.28 -6.07 4.65
N SER A 46 -30.06 -5.62 3.65
CA SER A 46 -30.91 -4.43 3.78
C SER A 46 -32.02 -4.57 4.86
N HIS A 47 -32.30 -5.79 5.32
CA HIS A 47 -33.22 -6.03 6.44
C HIS A 47 -32.54 -5.84 7.80
N GLU A 48 -31.21 -5.89 7.87
CA GLU A 48 -30.43 -5.83 9.11
C GLU A 48 -29.77 -4.47 9.31
N ALA A 49 -29.43 -3.78 8.21
CA ALA A 49 -28.72 -2.50 8.25
C ALA A 49 -29.09 -1.59 7.08
N LEU A 50 -28.97 -0.28 7.30
CA LEU A 50 -29.00 0.69 6.21
C LEU A 50 -27.67 0.64 5.46
N ILE A 51 -27.67 0.03 4.28
CA ILE A 51 -26.46 -0.16 3.48
C ILE A 51 -26.16 1.12 2.70
N MET A 52 -25.08 1.82 3.06
CA MET A 52 -24.67 3.08 2.46
C MET A 52 -23.50 2.93 1.45
N ALA A 53 -22.92 1.74 1.31
CA ALA A 53 -21.86 1.47 0.35
C ALA A 53 -22.05 0.09 -0.27
N ASN A 54 -21.62 -0.09 -1.52
CA ASN A 54 -21.72 -1.37 -2.21
C ASN A 54 -20.38 -2.10 -2.17
N GLU A 55 -20.41 -3.33 -1.67
CA GLU A 55 -19.26 -4.20 -1.52
C GLU A 55 -19.58 -5.60 -2.04
N THR A 56 -18.71 -6.17 -2.86
CA THR A 56 -18.97 -7.45 -3.57
C THR A 56 -18.26 -8.65 -2.97
N THR A 57 -17.29 -8.45 -2.07
CA THR A 57 -16.52 -9.53 -1.45
C THR A 57 -17.16 -10.04 -0.16
N ALA A 58 -16.76 -11.20 0.35
CA ALA A 58 -17.20 -11.74 1.65
C ALA A 58 -17.01 -10.73 2.81
N GLY A 59 -17.82 -10.85 3.86
CA GLY A 59 -17.82 -9.94 5.00
C GLY A 59 -16.57 -10.05 5.87
N TYR A 60 -16.29 -11.25 6.36
CA TYR A 60 -15.27 -11.51 7.37
C TYR A 60 -13.91 -11.93 6.77
N PRO A 61 -12.79 -11.43 7.33
CA PRO A 61 -12.67 -10.27 8.20
C PRO A 61 -12.73 -8.95 7.42
N SER A 62 -13.09 -7.84 8.08
CA SER A 62 -13.13 -6.54 7.43
C SER A 62 -11.74 -6.07 6.99
N ASN A 63 -11.55 -5.92 5.67
CA ASN A 63 -10.30 -5.46 5.09
C ASN A 63 -9.91 -4.04 5.54
N HIS A 64 -10.90 -3.13 5.59
CA HIS A 64 -10.67 -1.76 6.04
C HIS A 64 -10.28 -1.70 7.53
N ALA A 65 -10.89 -2.52 8.38
CA ALA A 65 -10.54 -2.60 9.79
C ALA A 65 -9.14 -3.19 9.99
N GLN A 66 -8.82 -4.30 9.30
CA GLN A 66 -7.51 -4.95 9.35
C GLN A 66 -6.40 -4.00 8.91
N ASN A 67 -6.51 -3.44 7.70
CA ASN A 67 -5.49 -2.54 7.18
C ASN A 67 -5.48 -1.18 7.88
N GLY A 68 -6.61 -0.71 8.39
CA GLY A 68 -6.67 0.48 9.22
C GLY A 68 -5.79 0.35 10.45
N ILE A 69 -6.04 -0.66 11.29
CA ILE A 69 -5.24 -0.85 12.50
C ILE A 69 -3.78 -1.22 12.18
N TYR A 70 -3.55 -2.14 11.23
CA TYR A 70 -2.22 -2.60 10.87
C TYR A 70 -1.34 -1.48 10.33
N MET A 71 -1.79 -0.80 9.28
CA MET A 71 -0.97 0.15 8.55
C MET A 71 -0.73 1.46 9.32
N PHE A 72 -1.72 1.93 10.08
CA PHE A 72 -1.51 3.10 10.93
C PHE A 72 -0.63 2.78 12.13
N SER A 73 -0.74 1.58 12.72
CA SER A 73 0.15 1.15 13.80
C SER A 73 1.57 0.89 13.29
N PHE A 74 1.72 0.34 12.07
CA PHE A 74 3.02 0.16 11.43
C PHE A 74 3.68 1.51 11.12
N LEU A 75 2.91 2.51 10.67
CA LEU A 75 3.39 3.87 10.50
C LEU A 75 3.84 4.48 11.85
N ALA A 76 3.07 4.25 12.92
CA ALA A 76 3.41 4.69 14.27
C ALA A 76 4.72 4.05 14.76
N TRP A 77 4.95 2.76 14.44
CA TRP A 77 6.20 2.05 14.73
C TRP A 77 7.38 2.66 13.98
N ILE A 78 7.24 2.93 12.65
CA ILE A 78 8.26 3.61 11.84
C ILE A 78 8.62 4.99 12.41
N GLU A 79 7.60 5.79 12.74
CA GLU A 79 7.78 7.17 13.19
C GLU A 79 8.02 7.27 14.71
N ARG A 80 7.97 6.15 15.42
CA ARG A 80 8.07 6.06 16.90
C ARG A 80 7.08 6.98 17.63
N ARG A 81 5.86 7.13 17.09
CA ARG A 81 4.78 7.97 17.62
C ARG A 81 3.45 7.24 17.54
N ILE A 82 2.90 6.82 18.68
CA ILE A 82 1.77 5.87 18.75
C ILE A 82 0.39 6.53 18.67
N SER A 83 0.20 7.78 19.11
CA SER A 83 -1.10 8.23 19.61
C SER A 83 -2.25 8.38 18.59
N LEU A 84 -2.09 9.16 17.53
CA LEU A 84 -3.19 9.45 16.59
C LEU A 84 -3.44 8.33 15.59
N SER A 85 -2.40 7.60 15.23
CA SER A 85 -2.45 6.58 14.18
C SER A 85 -3.36 5.41 14.56
N VAL A 86 -3.24 4.90 15.79
CA VAL A 86 -4.08 3.80 16.28
C VAL A 86 -5.55 4.22 16.36
N LEU A 87 -5.83 5.44 16.83
CA LEU A 87 -7.18 5.99 16.86
C LEU A 87 -7.82 6.04 15.47
N LEU A 88 -7.07 6.48 14.45
CA LEU A 88 -7.54 6.48 13.07
C LEU A 88 -7.89 5.07 12.57
N GLY A 89 -7.06 4.07 12.89
CA GLY A 89 -7.35 2.67 12.56
C GLY A 89 -8.65 2.17 13.19
N ILE A 90 -8.90 2.52 14.46
CA ILE A 90 -10.14 2.19 15.18
C ILE A 90 -11.33 2.89 14.51
N CYS A 91 -11.24 4.20 14.25
CA CYS A 91 -12.31 4.96 13.60
C CYS A 91 -12.67 4.41 12.21
N ILE A 92 -11.68 3.96 11.42
CA ILE A 92 -11.92 3.31 10.14
C ILE A 92 -12.72 2.02 10.33
N GLY A 93 -12.38 1.19 11.30
CA GLY A 93 -13.15 -0.02 11.60
C GLY A 93 -14.60 0.29 11.98
N ILE A 94 -14.82 1.22 12.92
CA ILE A 94 -16.15 1.64 13.36
C ILE A 94 -16.98 2.18 12.18
N SER A 95 -16.36 2.94 11.27
CA SER A 95 -17.05 3.47 10.10
C SER A 95 -17.63 2.38 9.18
N ARG A 96 -17.06 1.17 9.18
CA ARG A 96 -17.58 0.04 8.37
C ARG A 96 -18.90 -0.50 8.90
N VAL A 97 -19.06 -0.53 10.22
CA VAL A 97 -20.34 -0.87 10.87
C VAL A 97 -21.36 0.22 10.60
N TYR A 98 -20.96 1.49 10.77
CA TYR A 98 -21.85 2.64 10.50
C TYR A 98 -22.38 2.67 9.06
N LEU A 99 -21.54 2.31 8.09
CA LEU A 99 -21.93 2.23 6.67
C LEU A 99 -22.79 0.99 6.34
N GLY A 100 -23.07 0.13 7.31
CA GLY A 100 -23.88 -1.08 7.12
C GLY A 100 -23.23 -2.17 6.27
N VAL A 101 -21.92 -2.11 6.01
CA VAL A 101 -21.23 -3.05 5.11
C VAL A 101 -20.55 -4.20 5.83
N HIS A 102 -20.46 -4.15 7.15
CA HIS A 102 -19.83 -5.16 7.99
C HIS A 102 -20.56 -5.31 9.33
N TYR A 103 -20.63 -6.54 9.82
CA TYR A 103 -21.00 -6.80 11.20
C TYR A 103 -19.87 -6.35 12.16
N PRO A 104 -20.21 -6.03 13.43
CA PRO A 104 -19.19 -5.74 14.45
C PRO A 104 -18.14 -6.85 14.58
N SER A 105 -18.54 -8.12 14.45
CA SER A 105 -17.64 -9.28 14.45
C SER A 105 -16.60 -9.24 13.33
N ASP A 106 -16.98 -8.77 12.13
CA ASP A 106 -16.05 -8.65 11.01
C ASP A 106 -14.96 -7.61 11.30
N VAL A 107 -15.35 -6.51 11.96
CA VAL A 107 -14.44 -5.45 12.35
C VAL A 107 -13.50 -5.90 13.45
N LEU A 108 -14.03 -6.58 14.49
CA LEU A 108 -13.21 -7.18 15.56
C LEU A 108 -12.21 -8.18 15.00
N GLY A 109 -12.67 -9.10 14.13
CA GLY A 109 -11.78 -10.03 13.43
C GLY A 109 -10.71 -9.29 12.61
N GLY A 110 -11.08 -8.23 11.89
CA GLY A 110 -10.15 -7.39 11.16
C GLY A 110 -9.09 -6.77 12.07
N TRP A 111 -9.47 -6.21 13.21
CA TRP A 111 -8.51 -5.65 14.19
C TRP A 111 -7.59 -6.72 14.77
N MET A 112 -8.12 -7.90 15.12
CA MET A 112 -7.30 -9.03 15.62
C MET A 112 -6.24 -9.45 14.59
N PHE A 113 -6.63 -9.66 13.34
CA PHE A 113 -5.68 -9.96 12.27
C PHE A 113 -4.69 -8.81 12.05
N GLY A 114 -5.16 -7.56 12.08
CA GLY A 114 -4.30 -6.38 11.93
C GLY A 114 -3.22 -6.29 12.99
N VAL A 115 -3.56 -6.54 14.27
CA VAL A 115 -2.60 -6.58 15.38
C VAL A 115 -1.65 -7.76 15.25
N ALA A 116 -2.16 -8.96 14.92
CA ALA A 116 -1.32 -10.15 14.71
C ALA A 116 -0.28 -9.92 13.60
N PHE A 117 -0.69 -9.31 12.48
CA PHE A 117 0.23 -8.94 11.39
C PHE A 117 1.24 -7.89 11.80
N LEU A 118 0.83 -6.89 12.58
CA LEU A 118 1.76 -5.88 13.11
C LEU A 118 2.87 -6.54 13.90
N LEU A 119 2.51 -7.34 14.90
CA LEU A 119 3.47 -8.03 15.76
C LEU A 119 4.39 -8.96 14.96
N SER A 120 3.83 -9.80 14.09
CA SER A 120 4.61 -10.73 13.26
C SER A 120 5.56 -9.99 12.31
N THR A 121 5.10 -8.90 11.68
CA THR A 121 5.89 -8.15 10.70
C THR A 121 7.01 -7.37 11.38
N THR A 122 6.74 -6.68 12.49
CA THR A 122 7.76 -5.91 13.22
C THR A 122 8.82 -6.83 13.79
N THR A 123 8.44 -7.93 14.44
CA THR A 123 9.39 -8.94 14.94
C THR A 123 10.24 -9.55 13.82
N LEU A 124 9.61 -9.87 12.67
CA LEU A 124 10.34 -10.39 11.51
C LEU A 124 11.35 -9.37 10.96
N ILE A 125 10.94 -8.12 10.81
CA ILE A 125 11.83 -7.05 10.31
C ILE A 125 13.00 -6.87 11.26
N GLU A 126 12.76 -6.78 12.56
CA GLU A 126 13.80 -6.66 13.59
C GLU A 126 14.77 -7.85 13.56
N ALA A 127 14.27 -9.08 13.50
CA ALA A 127 15.11 -10.29 13.42
C ALA A 127 15.95 -10.36 12.13
N LEU A 128 15.39 -9.94 11.00
CA LEU A 128 16.11 -9.91 9.72
C LEU A 128 17.16 -8.79 9.68
N GLU A 129 16.92 -7.67 10.36
CA GLU A 129 17.90 -6.59 10.52
C GLU A 129 19.06 -7.00 11.42
N GLU A 130 18.77 -7.61 12.57
CA GLU A 130 19.76 -8.11 13.51
C GLU A 130 20.72 -9.12 12.84
N LYS A 131 20.15 -10.05 12.08
CA LYS A 131 20.93 -11.04 11.32
C LYS A 131 21.58 -10.49 10.05
N ARG A 132 21.42 -9.21 9.73
CA ARG A 132 21.90 -8.57 8.50
C ARG A 132 21.45 -9.27 7.21
N LEU A 133 20.30 -9.98 7.25
CA LEU A 133 19.76 -10.72 6.11
C LEU A 133 19.07 -9.79 5.09
N ILE A 134 18.53 -8.66 5.55
CA ILE A 134 18.01 -7.62 4.67
C ILE A 134 19.09 -6.57 4.43
N ARG A 135 19.83 -6.74 3.35
CA ARG A 135 20.66 -5.67 2.79
C ARG A 135 19.98 -5.14 1.54
N PHE A 136 19.25 -4.05 1.67
CA PHE A 136 18.64 -3.36 0.52
C PHE A 136 19.68 -2.78 -0.48
N HIS A 137 20.96 -2.86 -0.16
CA HIS A 137 22.07 -2.41 -1.00
C HIS A 137 22.70 -3.52 -1.86
N ASP A 138 22.03 -4.68 -1.93
CA ASP A 138 22.49 -5.76 -2.79
C ASP A 138 22.42 -5.38 -4.29
N THR A 139 23.13 -6.15 -5.09
CA THR A 139 23.27 -5.91 -6.54
C THR A 139 21.91 -5.69 -7.23
N VAL A 140 21.89 -4.91 -8.32
CA VAL A 140 20.69 -4.68 -9.17
C VAL A 140 20.00 -6.00 -9.51
N GLY A 141 20.77 -7.05 -9.82
CA GLY A 141 20.23 -8.36 -10.15
C GLY A 141 19.36 -8.97 -9.03
N LYS A 142 19.80 -8.88 -7.77
CA LYS A 142 19.01 -9.38 -6.62
C LYS A 142 17.73 -8.56 -6.42
N ARG A 143 17.77 -7.24 -6.57
CA ARG A 143 16.60 -6.37 -6.49
C ARG A 143 15.59 -6.69 -7.58
N VAL A 144 16.06 -6.91 -8.81
CA VAL A 144 15.22 -7.32 -9.94
C VAL A 144 14.60 -8.69 -9.70
N ALA A 145 15.39 -9.68 -9.26
CA ALA A 145 14.88 -11.02 -8.94
C ALA A 145 13.81 -10.97 -7.83
N PHE A 146 14.04 -10.19 -6.77
CA PHE A 146 13.05 -9.96 -5.72
C PHE A 146 11.77 -9.32 -6.26
N THR A 147 11.89 -8.35 -7.16
CA THR A 147 10.73 -7.68 -7.80
C THR A 147 9.87 -8.69 -8.58
N PHE A 148 10.49 -9.54 -9.38
CA PHE A 148 9.75 -10.58 -10.13
C PHE A 148 9.13 -11.63 -9.20
N LEU A 149 9.86 -12.09 -8.18
CA LEU A 149 9.32 -13.01 -7.18
C LEU A 149 8.13 -12.40 -6.44
N PHE A 150 8.22 -11.15 -6.03
CA PHE A 150 7.15 -10.44 -5.33
C PHE A 150 5.92 -10.25 -6.23
N ALA A 151 6.12 -9.82 -7.48
CA ALA A 151 5.04 -9.71 -8.46
C ALA A 151 4.38 -11.06 -8.77
N PHE A 152 5.17 -12.13 -8.85
CA PHE A 152 4.69 -13.50 -9.00
C PHE A 152 3.81 -13.91 -7.81
N ILE A 153 4.25 -13.66 -6.58
CA ILE A 153 3.46 -13.94 -5.37
C ILE A 153 2.14 -13.17 -5.41
N ILE A 154 2.15 -11.88 -5.75
CA ILE A 154 0.93 -11.08 -5.86
C ILE A 154 -0.01 -11.66 -6.93
N PHE A 155 0.52 -12.05 -8.07
CA PHE A 155 -0.27 -12.57 -9.19
C PHE A 155 -0.92 -13.91 -8.87
N PHE A 156 -0.20 -14.85 -8.26
CA PHE A 156 -0.70 -16.18 -7.96
C PHE A 156 -1.58 -16.23 -6.71
N PHE A 157 -1.21 -15.50 -5.66
CA PHE A 157 -1.93 -15.52 -4.39
C PHE A 157 -2.95 -14.39 -4.24
N GLY A 158 -2.97 -13.41 -5.15
CA GLY A 158 -4.05 -12.42 -5.23
C GLY A 158 -5.35 -13.08 -5.67
N ALA A 159 -6.27 -13.37 -4.75
CA ALA A 159 -7.52 -14.06 -5.04
C ALA A 159 -8.43 -13.28 -6.00
N GLU A 160 -8.47 -11.95 -5.86
CA GLU A 160 -9.33 -11.09 -6.66
C GLU A 160 -8.68 -10.70 -8.00
N PRO A 161 -9.46 -10.67 -9.11
CA PRO A 161 -8.96 -10.23 -10.41
C PRO A 161 -8.31 -8.85 -10.38
N GLU A 162 -8.84 -7.93 -9.55
CA GLU A 162 -8.27 -6.59 -9.38
C GLU A 162 -6.82 -6.63 -8.85
N PHE A 163 -6.51 -7.57 -7.99
CA PHE A 163 -5.15 -7.74 -7.48
C PHE A 163 -4.18 -8.15 -8.60
N ARG A 164 -4.58 -9.12 -9.42
CA ARG A 164 -3.76 -9.63 -10.52
C ARG A 164 -3.49 -8.58 -11.59
N TYR A 165 -4.53 -7.83 -11.98
CA TYR A 165 -4.46 -6.92 -13.14
C TYR A 165 -4.20 -5.46 -12.78
N LYS A 166 -4.26 -5.10 -11.49
CA LYS A 166 -4.01 -3.73 -11.03
C LYS A 166 -2.82 -3.66 -10.07
N VAL A 167 -2.83 -4.43 -8.98
CA VAL A 167 -1.81 -4.31 -7.92
C VAL A 167 -0.49 -4.95 -8.33
N ALA A 168 -0.51 -6.14 -8.93
CA ALA A 168 0.72 -6.81 -9.37
C ALA A 168 1.48 -6.00 -10.43
N PRO A 169 0.85 -5.47 -11.51
CA PRO A 169 1.53 -4.64 -12.49
C PRO A 169 2.06 -3.31 -11.92
N LEU A 170 1.30 -2.68 -11.02
CA LEU A 170 1.75 -1.46 -10.32
C LEU A 170 2.99 -1.74 -9.49
N ALA A 171 2.96 -2.80 -8.68
CA ALA A 171 4.09 -3.19 -7.84
C ALA A 171 5.30 -3.59 -8.69
N LEU A 172 5.09 -4.40 -9.74
CA LEU A 172 6.15 -4.82 -10.65
C LEU A 172 6.85 -3.61 -11.26
N SER A 173 6.11 -2.67 -11.84
CA SER A 173 6.70 -1.50 -12.49
C SER A 173 7.39 -0.57 -11.50
N ALA A 174 6.77 -0.30 -10.34
CA ALA A 174 7.37 0.54 -9.30
C ALA A 174 8.68 -0.06 -8.77
N PHE A 175 8.66 -1.33 -8.36
CA PHE A 175 9.86 -1.98 -7.82
C PHE A 175 10.93 -2.23 -8.87
N LEU A 176 10.55 -2.48 -10.14
CA LEU A 176 11.50 -2.62 -11.23
C LEU A 176 12.25 -1.30 -11.46
N VAL A 177 11.52 -0.19 -11.57
CA VAL A 177 12.16 1.14 -11.69
C VAL A 177 13.06 1.42 -10.48
N LEU A 178 12.60 1.13 -9.26
CA LEU A 178 13.37 1.31 -8.03
C LEU A 178 14.64 0.46 -7.98
N SER A 179 14.65 -0.71 -8.65
CA SER A 179 15.82 -1.58 -8.73
C SER A 179 17.00 -0.94 -9.47
N PHE A 180 16.71 -0.03 -10.41
CA PHE A 180 17.71 0.72 -11.17
C PHE A 180 17.99 2.11 -10.61
N LEU A 181 17.16 2.62 -9.68
CA LEU A 181 17.41 3.91 -9.03
C LEU A 181 18.37 3.75 -7.85
N GLU A 182 19.65 4.00 -8.10
CA GLU A 182 20.70 3.94 -7.08
C GLU A 182 20.83 5.22 -6.25
N MET A 183 20.09 6.25 -6.60
CA MET A 183 20.17 7.55 -5.94
C MET A 183 19.32 7.61 -4.68
N ASP A 184 19.87 8.24 -3.65
CA ASP A 184 19.11 8.69 -2.49
C ASP A 184 18.87 10.20 -2.57
N TRP A 185 17.73 10.63 -2.05
CA TRP A 185 17.33 12.02 -2.00
C TRP A 185 16.74 12.39 -0.63
N ARG A 186 16.70 13.68 -0.36
CA ARG A 186 16.01 14.24 0.80
C ARG A 186 15.19 15.47 0.38
N VAL A 187 14.10 15.71 1.08
CA VAL A 187 13.34 16.96 0.95
C VAL A 187 13.67 17.83 2.16
N PRO A 188 14.41 18.93 1.98
CA PRO A 188 15.10 19.60 3.09
C PRO A 188 14.19 20.45 3.96
N THR A 189 13.03 20.92 3.45
CA THR A 189 12.14 21.81 4.19
C THR A 189 10.69 21.35 4.18
N ARG A 190 9.90 21.78 5.19
CA ARG A 190 8.47 21.47 5.27
C ARG A 190 7.69 22.01 4.06
N THR A 191 8.04 23.21 3.58
CA THR A 191 7.40 23.79 2.38
C THR A 191 7.65 22.94 1.15
N ARG A 192 8.91 22.52 0.90
CA ARG A 192 9.25 21.62 -0.21
C ARG A 192 8.58 20.25 -0.06
N LEU A 193 8.40 19.76 1.18
CA LEU A 193 7.64 18.54 1.43
C LEU A 193 6.18 18.68 0.98
N VAL A 194 5.51 19.76 1.35
CA VAL A 194 4.12 20.01 0.91
C VAL A 194 4.05 20.05 -0.63
N VAL A 195 4.99 20.76 -1.26
CA VAL A 195 5.09 20.81 -2.74
C VAL A 195 5.29 19.42 -3.32
N ALA A 196 6.19 18.60 -2.77
CA ALA A 196 6.44 17.24 -3.23
C ALA A 196 5.18 16.34 -3.11
N LEU A 197 4.48 16.41 -1.98
CA LEU A 197 3.26 15.63 -1.75
C LEU A 197 2.12 16.06 -2.67
N VAL A 198 1.94 17.37 -2.86
CA VAL A 198 0.91 17.89 -3.76
C VAL A 198 1.23 17.51 -5.21
N MET A 199 2.46 17.72 -5.67
CA MET A 199 2.85 17.37 -7.04
C MET A 199 2.75 15.86 -7.31
N GLY A 200 3.28 15.03 -6.40
CA GLY A 200 3.23 13.59 -6.53
C GLY A 200 1.79 13.08 -6.52
N GLY A 201 0.98 13.52 -5.55
CA GLY A 201 -0.42 13.13 -5.40
C GLY A 201 -1.31 13.63 -6.55
N ALA A 202 -1.20 14.89 -6.92
CA ALA A 202 -1.91 15.46 -8.07
C ALA A 202 -1.52 14.73 -9.37
N GLY A 203 -0.22 14.43 -9.55
CA GLY A 203 0.25 13.66 -10.70
C GLY A 203 -0.38 12.28 -10.79
N VAL A 204 -0.53 11.56 -9.68
CA VAL A 204 -1.23 10.27 -9.64
C VAL A 204 -2.70 10.43 -10.05
N ILE A 205 -3.40 11.45 -9.52
CA ILE A 205 -4.82 11.69 -9.81
C ILE A 205 -5.01 12.06 -11.30
N VAL A 206 -4.23 13.02 -11.80
CA VAL A 206 -4.31 13.51 -13.18
C VAL A 206 -3.96 12.39 -14.16
N LEU A 207 -2.87 11.66 -13.89
CA LEU A 207 -2.44 10.56 -14.74
C LEU A 207 -3.50 9.43 -14.77
N ARG A 208 -4.06 9.08 -13.61
CA ARG A 208 -5.13 8.08 -13.54
C ARG A 208 -6.38 8.52 -14.30
N ALA A 209 -6.80 9.78 -14.15
CA ALA A 209 -7.96 10.32 -14.86
C ALA A 209 -7.72 10.37 -16.38
N GLY A 210 -6.57 10.90 -16.82
CA GLY A 210 -6.19 10.96 -18.23
C GLY A 210 -6.09 9.58 -18.88
N LEU A 211 -5.48 8.61 -18.20
CA LEU A 211 -5.39 7.23 -18.72
C LEU A 211 -6.76 6.55 -18.81
N LYS A 212 -7.72 6.90 -17.93
CA LYS A 212 -9.11 6.42 -18.05
C LYS A 212 -9.84 6.99 -19.25
N MET A 213 -9.53 8.22 -19.66
CA MET A 213 -10.12 8.84 -20.84
C MET A 213 -9.51 8.28 -22.14
N LEU A 214 -8.21 7.97 -22.13
CA LEU A 214 -7.48 7.52 -23.32
C LEU A 214 -7.67 6.03 -23.65
N PHE A 215 -7.90 5.20 -22.63
CA PHE A 215 -7.95 3.76 -22.79
C PHE A 215 -9.29 3.18 -22.34
N PRO A 216 -9.88 2.21 -23.05
CA PRO A 216 -11.13 1.56 -22.65
C PRO A 216 -10.96 0.74 -21.35
N ALA A 217 -12.07 0.49 -20.65
CA ALA A 217 -12.10 -0.26 -19.40
C ALA A 217 -12.05 -1.78 -19.66
N THR A 218 -10.92 -2.26 -20.18
CA THR A 218 -10.65 -3.69 -20.39
C THR A 218 -9.39 -4.12 -19.64
N ILE A 219 -9.27 -5.42 -19.36
CA ILE A 219 -8.16 -5.97 -18.56
C ILE A 219 -6.77 -5.55 -19.09
N PRO A 220 -6.44 -5.64 -20.39
CA PRO A 220 -5.11 -5.24 -20.87
C PRO A 220 -4.82 -3.77 -20.64
N PHE A 221 -5.79 -2.90 -20.88
CA PHE A 221 -5.63 -1.46 -20.69
C PHE A 221 -5.62 -1.07 -19.21
N ASP A 222 -6.37 -1.76 -18.37
CA ASP A 222 -6.25 -1.57 -16.92
C ASP A 222 -4.86 -1.96 -16.43
N THR A 223 -4.33 -3.09 -16.87
CA THR A 223 -2.96 -3.51 -16.57
C THR A 223 -1.94 -2.44 -16.99
N LEU A 224 -2.05 -1.92 -18.22
CA LEU A 224 -1.16 -0.87 -18.73
C LEU A 224 -1.24 0.42 -17.89
N ARG A 225 -2.46 0.84 -17.51
CA ARG A 225 -2.65 2.01 -16.64
C ARG A 225 -1.89 1.88 -15.31
N TYR A 226 -1.95 0.71 -14.69
CA TYR A 226 -1.30 0.48 -13.41
C TYR A 226 0.22 0.31 -13.53
N ILE A 227 0.73 -0.21 -14.66
CA ILE A 227 2.16 -0.17 -14.97
C ILE A 227 2.65 1.29 -15.05
N ILE A 228 1.95 2.15 -15.79
CA ILE A 228 2.31 3.56 -15.93
C ILE A 228 2.25 4.28 -14.58
N LEU A 229 1.22 4.03 -13.77
CA LEU A 229 1.09 4.63 -12.43
C LEU A 229 2.20 4.19 -11.48
N GLY A 230 2.58 2.92 -11.50
CA GLY A 230 3.68 2.41 -10.66
C GLY A 230 5.03 3.02 -11.06
N ALA A 231 5.31 3.11 -12.36
CA ALA A 231 6.50 3.77 -12.87
C ALA A 231 6.52 5.27 -12.49
N TRP A 232 5.39 5.96 -12.59
CA TRP A 232 5.27 7.36 -12.16
C TRP A 232 5.64 7.52 -10.68
N ILE A 233 5.03 6.74 -9.79
CA ILE A 233 5.30 6.82 -8.34
C ILE A 233 6.80 6.68 -8.06
N ALA A 234 7.49 5.78 -8.76
CA ALA A 234 8.91 5.54 -8.58
C ALA A 234 9.80 6.63 -9.20
N LEU A 235 9.38 7.27 -10.30
CA LEU A 235 10.17 8.27 -11.03
C LEU A 235 9.97 9.70 -10.51
N VAL A 236 8.89 9.98 -9.79
CA VAL A 236 8.59 11.33 -9.27
C VAL A 236 9.74 11.98 -8.51
N PRO A 237 10.55 11.27 -7.69
CA PRO A 237 11.71 11.87 -7.05
C PRO A 237 12.75 12.46 -8.02
N LEU A 238 12.91 11.90 -9.21
CA LEU A 238 13.78 12.46 -10.25
C LEU A 238 13.29 13.83 -10.70
N LEU A 239 11.97 13.98 -10.84
CA LEU A 239 11.34 15.27 -11.14
C LEU A 239 11.58 16.27 -9.99
N PHE A 240 11.45 15.84 -8.75
CA PHE A 240 11.73 16.67 -7.58
C PHE A 240 13.18 17.17 -7.55
N LEU A 241 14.14 16.32 -7.87
CA LEU A 241 15.55 16.70 -7.98
C LEU A 241 15.76 17.72 -9.10
N LYS A 242 15.13 17.51 -10.27
CA LYS A 242 15.24 18.41 -11.43
C LYS A 242 14.64 19.79 -11.13
N LEU A 243 13.56 19.85 -10.38
CA LEU A 243 12.85 21.10 -10.02
C LEU A 243 13.39 21.77 -8.74
N GLY A 244 14.43 21.23 -8.10
CA GLY A 244 15.00 21.73 -6.87
C GLY A 244 14.11 21.57 -5.63
N VAL A 245 13.09 20.72 -5.71
CA VAL A 245 12.21 20.37 -4.59
C VAL A 245 12.91 19.39 -3.65
N ALA A 246 13.69 18.46 -4.19
CA ALA A 246 14.55 17.54 -3.45
C ALA A 246 16.02 17.77 -3.76
N GLU A 247 16.91 17.25 -2.92
CA GLU A 247 18.36 17.28 -3.04
C GLU A 247 18.92 15.88 -2.96
N LYS A 248 20.02 15.59 -3.68
CA LYS A 248 20.73 14.32 -3.51
C LYS A 248 21.29 14.25 -2.09
N LYS A 249 21.18 13.07 -1.46
CA LYS A 249 21.95 12.80 -0.24
C LYS A 249 23.40 12.58 -0.65
N THR A 250 24.30 13.37 -0.10
CA THR A 250 25.74 13.15 -0.16
C THR A 250 26.13 12.04 0.79
#